data_67186880d403a4186c8a87eb2211f806
#
_entry.id   67186880d403a4186c8a87eb2211f806
#
_cell.length_a   1.000
_cell.length_b   1.000
_cell.length_c   1.000
_cell.angle_alpha   90.00
_cell.angle_beta   90.00
_cell.angle_gamma   90.00
#
_symmetry.space_group_name_H-M   'P 1'
#
loop_
_entity.id
_entity.type
_entity.pdbx_description
1 polymer ?
#
loop_
_entity_poly.entity_id
_entity_poly.type
_entity_poly.pdbx_seq_one_letter_code
_entity_poly.pdbx_strand_id
1 'polypeptide(L)'
;HRHLQKVLASRQILMRCDVAPELGNWTMECTWMATVAFNHKVRVLELLKQHPSLRSCLWVTGSDNLRVNFRVPHHGSIAKIEAETAKAIPGLAPTETIVHLRSHKSMGWMLDRAGRCTGNLVCPPLLKESVEA
;
A
#
# COMPACT_ATOMS: atom_id res chain seq x y z
N HIS A 1 2.83 23.94 18.39
CA HIS A 1 1.77 22.97 18.73
C HIS A 1 0.44 23.34 18.06
N ARG A 2 -0.03 24.59 18.22
CA ARG A 2 -1.34 25.08 17.68
C ARG A 2 -1.41 25.07 16.13
N HIS A 3 -0.31 25.36 15.42
CA HIS A 3 -0.25 25.27 13.95
C HIS A 3 -0.37 23.84 13.45
N LEU A 4 0.35 22.90 14.06
CA LEU A 4 0.30 21.50 13.69
C LEU A 4 -1.11 20.92 13.84
N GLN A 5 -1.78 21.26 14.95
CA GLN A 5 -3.17 20.82 15.17
C GLN A 5 -4.14 21.38 14.10
N LYS A 6 -3.98 22.65 13.69
CA LYS A 6 -4.80 23.22 12.61
C LYS A 6 -4.57 22.52 11.26
N VAL A 7 -3.32 22.22 10.93
CA VAL A 7 -2.95 21.55 9.69
C VAL A 7 -3.46 20.11 9.66
N LEU A 8 -3.35 19.38 10.78
CA LEU A 8 -3.90 18.03 10.90
C LEU A 8 -5.44 18.04 10.84
N ALA A 9 -6.09 19.01 11.48
CA ALA A 9 -7.54 19.15 11.44
C ALA A 9 -8.07 19.50 10.03
N SER A 10 -7.29 20.15 9.18
CA SER A 10 -7.66 20.46 7.80
C SER A 10 -7.68 19.22 6.88
N ARG A 11 -7.15 18.08 7.33
CA ARG A 11 -6.99 16.82 6.56
C ARG A 11 -6.14 16.94 5.29
N GLN A 12 -5.40 18.04 5.12
CA GLN A 12 -4.48 18.24 4.01
C GLN A 12 -3.17 17.45 4.20
N ILE A 13 -2.84 17.13 5.47
CA ILE A 13 -1.69 16.32 5.83
C ILE A 13 -2.16 15.11 6.61
N LEU A 14 -1.68 13.95 6.23
CA LEU A 14 -1.84 12.69 6.94
C LEU A 14 -0.51 12.30 7.57
N MET A 15 -0.48 12.16 8.89
CA MET A 15 0.65 11.56 9.61
C MET A 15 0.42 10.08 9.78
N ARG A 16 1.40 9.27 9.43
CA ARG A 16 1.39 7.83 9.69
C ARG A 16 2.75 7.36 10.19
N CYS A 17 2.75 6.29 10.98
CA CYS A 17 3.94 5.54 11.30
C CYS A 17 4.04 4.33 10.39
N ASP A 18 5.20 4.13 9.77
CA ASP A 18 5.57 2.86 9.18
C ASP A 18 6.41 2.08 10.18
N VAL A 19 5.99 0.86 10.47
CA VAL A 19 6.66 -0.04 11.41
C VAL A 19 7.45 -1.05 10.60
N ALA A 20 8.66 -1.39 11.05
CA ALA A 20 9.47 -2.43 10.39
C ALA A 20 8.70 -3.75 10.33
N PRO A 21 8.83 -4.55 9.25
CA PRO A 21 8.07 -5.77 9.02
C PRO A 21 8.09 -6.75 10.19
N GLU A 22 9.25 -6.89 10.83
CA GLU A 22 9.44 -7.78 11.99
C GLU A 22 8.54 -7.42 13.19
N LEU A 23 8.31 -6.12 13.42
CA LEU A 23 7.47 -5.66 14.53
C LEU A 23 5.98 -5.67 14.21
N GLY A 24 5.64 -5.64 12.92
CA GLY A 24 4.25 -5.55 12.44
C GLY A 24 3.60 -6.89 12.13
N ASN A 25 4.31 -8.01 12.31
CA ASN A 25 3.85 -9.35 11.93
C ASN A 25 3.39 -9.45 10.45
N TRP A 26 4.07 -8.70 9.56
CA TRP A 26 3.92 -8.83 8.11
C TRP A 26 5.31 -8.93 7.48
N THR A 27 5.63 -10.10 7.01
CA THR A 27 6.95 -10.34 6.41
C THR A 27 6.96 -10.17 4.90
N MET A 28 5.77 -10.04 4.33
CA MET A 28 5.60 -9.99 2.88
C MET A 28 4.70 -8.85 2.47
N GLU A 29 5.03 -8.28 1.33
CA GLU A 29 4.20 -7.34 0.60
C GLU A 29 3.94 -7.88 -0.80
N CYS A 30 2.69 -7.85 -1.25
CA CYS A 30 2.33 -8.26 -2.60
C CYS A 30 1.45 -7.23 -3.29
N THR A 31 1.59 -7.17 -4.59
CA THR A 31 0.73 -6.33 -5.45
C THR A 31 -0.05 -7.23 -6.40
N TRP A 32 -1.35 -7.03 -6.44
CA TRP A 32 -2.21 -7.58 -7.47
C TRP A 32 -2.44 -6.57 -8.57
N MET A 33 -2.39 -7.06 -9.80
CA MET A 33 -2.95 -6.41 -10.96
C MET A 33 -4.21 -7.17 -11.36
N ALA A 34 -5.29 -6.48 -11.68
CA ALA A 34 -6.55 -7.12 -12.07
C ALA A 34 -7.35 -6.25 -13.04
N THR A 35 -8.18 -6.90 -13.84
CA THR A 35 -9.18 -6.23 -14.65
C THR A 35 -10.55 -6.37 -14.00
N VAL A 36 -11.20 -5.24 -13.75
CA VAL A 36 -12.51 -5.16 -13.13
C VAL A 36 -13.51 -4.53 -14.10
N ALA A 37 -14.61 -5.22 -14.36
CA ALA A 37 -15.70 -4.67 -15.17
C ALA A 37 -16.29 -3.43 -14.48
N PHE A 38 -16.71 -2.46 -15.26
CA PHE A 38 -17.17 -1.16 -14.78
C PHE A 38 -18.29 -1.25 -13.73
N ASN A 39 -19.25 -2.14 -13.94
CA ASN A 39 -20.36 -2.38 -13.03
C ASN A 39 -19.97 -3.00 -11.67
N HIS A 40 -18.78 -3.59 -11.55
CA HIS A 40 -18.28 -4.18 -10.31
C HIS A 40 -17.35 -3.26 -9.51
N LYS A 41 -16.94 -2.12 -10.05
CA LYS A 41 -15.94 -1.24 -9.44
C LYS A 41 -16.27 -0.81 -8.01
N VAL A 42 -17.50 -0.40 -7.77
CA VAL A 42 -17.96 0.05 -6.44
C VAL A 42 -17.90 -1.10 -5.43
N ARG A 43 -18.44 -2.27 -5.82
CA ARG A 43 -18.49 -3.45 -4.97
C ARG A 43 -17.07 -3.97 -4.63
N VAL A 44 -16.17 -3.99 -5.61
CA VAL A 44 -14.76 -4.36 -5.41
C VAL A 44 -14.10 -3.44 -4.39
N LEU A 45 -14.30 -2.13 -4.54
CA LEU A 45 -13.71 -1.15 -3.66
C LEU A 45 -14.24 -1.28 -2.22
N GLU A 46 -15.55 -1.48 -2.05
CA GLU A 46 -16.16 -1.67 -0.73
C GLU A 46 -15.63 -2.92 -0.01
N LEU A 47 -15.47 -4.02 -0.74
CA LEU A 47 -14.90 -5.25 -0.20
C LEU A 47 -13.43 -5.04 0.21
N LEU A 48 -12.63 -4.47 -0.68
CA LEU A 48 -11.20 -4.31 -0.45
C LEU A 48 -10.89 -3.32 0.67
N LYS A 49 -11.64 -2.22 0.78
CA LYS A 49 -11.43 -1.20 1.86
C LYS A 49 -11.51 -1.79 3.26
N GLN A 50 -12.29 -2.83 3.46
CA GLN A 50 -12.48 -3.44 4.79
C GLN A 50 -11.40 -4.47 5.12
N HIS A 51 -10.55 -4.82 4.15
CA HIS A 51 -9.53 -5.85 4.37
C HIS A 51 -8.36 -5.29 5.19
N PRO A 52 -8.04 -5.88 6.36
CA PRO A 52 -7.04 -5.33 7.29
C PRO A 52 -5.62 -5.33 6.72
N SER A 53 -5.31 -6.25 5.82
CA SER A 53 -4.00 -6.33 5.15
C SER A 53 -3.83 -5.34 4.00
N LEU A 54 -4.89 -4.61 3.60
CA LEU A 54 -4.85 -3.67 2.49
C LEU A 54 -3.99 -2.46 2.83
N ARG A 55 -3.04 -2.13 1.95
CA ARG A 55 -2.18 -0.94 2.05
C ARG A 55 -2.58 0.14 1.08
N SER A 56 -2.87 -0.24 -0.15
CA SER A 56 -3.35 0.69 -1.17
C SER A 56 -4.23 -0.02 -2.19
N CYS A 57 -5.18 0.72 -2.73
CA CYS A 57 -6.06 0.29 -3.81
C CYS A 57 -6.17 1.46 -4.79
N LEU A 58 -5.78 1.24 -6.04
CA LEU A 58 -5.68 2.26 -7.07
C LEU A 58 -6.38 1.80 -8.34
N TRP A 59 -7.17 2.67 -8.93
CA TRP A 59 -7.57 2.53 -10.32
C TRP A 59 -6.42 3.02 -11.19
N VAL A 60 -6.01 2.21 -12.15
CA VAL A 60 -4.87 2.48 -13.03
C VAL A 60 -5.30 2.41 -14.49
N THR A 61 -4.47 2.91 -15.39
CA THR A 61 -4.62 2.78 -16.84
C THR A 61 -3.66 1.70 -17.34
N GLY A 62 -4.05 0.96 -18.38
CA GLY A 62 -3.23 -0.10 -18.96
C GLY A 62 -4.08 -1.31 -19.34
N SER A 63 -3.44 -2.47 -19.46
CA SER A 63 -4.11 -3.77 -19.67
C SER A 63 -5.01 -4.12 -18.49
N ASP A 64 -4.55 -3.85 -17.29
CA ASP A 64 -5.32 -3.95 -16.05
C ASP A 64 -5.79 -2.56 -15.61
N ASN A 65 -6.90 -2.52 -14.87
CA ASN A 65 -7.46 -1.27 -14.40
C ASN A 65 -7.52 -1.16 -12.87
N LEU A 66 -7.06 -2.17 -12.14
CA LEU A 66 -6.99 -2.21 -10.68
C LEU A 66 -5.60 -2.65 -10.24
N ARG A 67 -4.99 -1.87 -9.35
CA ARG A 67 -3.79 -2.24 -8.60
C ARG A 67 -4.09 -2.25 -7.12
N VAL A 68 -3.80 -3.37 -6.47
CA VAL A 68 -4.02 -3.55 -5.02
C VAL A 68 -2.72 -4.00 -4.36
N ASN A 69 -2.38 -3.37 -3.25
CA ASN A 69 -1.20 -3.74 -2.47
C ASN A 69 -1.61 -4.22 -1.08
N PHE A 70 -1.11 -5.37 -0.68
CA PHE A 70 -1.34 -6.00 0.62
C PHE A 70 -0.03 -6.22 1.37
N ARG A 71 -0.10 -6.14 2.70
CA ARG A 71 0.93 -6.66 3.61
C ARG A 71 0.40 -7.88 4.33
N VAL A 72 1.14 -8.99 4.26
CA VAL A 72 0.72 -10.29 4.76
C VAL A 72 1.83 -10.99 5.54
N PRO A 73 1.48 -11.84 6.52
CA PRO A 73 2.48 -12.55 7.32
C PRO A 73 3.23 -13.65 6.55
N HIS A 74 2.59 -14.31 5.57
CA HIS A 74 3.18 -15.42 4.81
C HIS A 74 2.44 -15.66 3.48
N HIS A 75 3.02 -16.49 2.60
CA HIS A 75 2.45 -16.82 1.28
C HIS A 75 1.01 -17.37 1.33
N GLY A 76 0.71 -18.23 2.30
CA GLY A 76 -0.65 -18.79 2.43
C GLY A 76 -1.72 -17.73 2.65
N SER A 77 -1.37 -16.58 3.20
CA SER A 77 -2.31 -15.45 3.36
C SER A 77 -2.68 -14.83 2.02
N ILE A 78 -1.79 -14.84 1.04
CA ILE A 78 -2.07 -14.33 -0.32
C ILE A 78 -3.15 -15.20 -0.96
N ALA A 79 -2.93 -16.53 -1.00
CA ALA A 79 -3.90 -17.46 -1.57
C ALA A 79 -5.26 -17.41 -0.87
N LYS A 80 -5.28 -17.18 0.45
CA LYS A 80 -6.52 -16.99 1.20
C LYS A 80 -7.28 -15.74 0.76
N ILE A 81 -6.61 -14.61 0.64
CA ILE A 81 -7.21 -13.35 0.18
C ILE A 81 -7.74 -13.50 -1.25
N GLU A 82 -7.00 -14.15 -2.13
CA GLU A 82 -7.43 -14.45 -3.50
C GLU A 82 -8.72 -15.28 -3.51
N ALA A 83 -8.76 -16.36 -2.74
CA ALA A 83 -9.93 -17.24 -2.66
C ALA A 83 -11.16 -16.50 -2.06
N GLU A 84 -10.98 -15.72 -1.00
CA GLU A 84 -12.05 -14.91 -0.40
C GLU A 84 -12.58 -13.86 -1.37
N THR A 85 -11.69 -13.20 -2.10
CA THR A 85 -12.06 -12.17 -3.08
C THR A 85 -12.79 -12.78 -4.27
N ALA A 86 -12.30 -13.89 -4.82
CA ALA A 86 -12.96 -14.60 -5.92
C ALA A 86 -14.34 -15.14 -5.54
N LYS A 87 -14.52 -15.58 -4.30
CA LYS A 87 -15.82 -16.02 -3.77
C LYS A 87 -16.80 -14.87 -3.61
N ALA A 88 -16.32 -13.71 -3.16
CA ALA A 88 -17.17 -12.53 -2.93
C ALA A 88 -17.58 -11.82 -4.23
N ILE A 89 -16.72 -11.87 -5.25
CA ILE A 89 -16.93 -11.24 -6.55
C ILE A 89 -16.53 -12.23 -7.64
N PRO A 90 -17.48 -13.02 -8.15
CA PRO A 90 -17.24 -13.95 -9.24
C PRO A 90 -16.64 -13.23 -10.45
N GLY A 91 -15.55 -13.77 -11.00
CA GLY A 91 -14.83 -13.18 -12.13
C GLY A 91 -13.76 -12.15 -11.73
N LEU A 92 -13.63 -11.80 -10.45
CA LEU A 92 -12.49 -11.02 -9.98
C LEU A 92 -11.37 -11.99 -9.56
N ALA A 93 -10.38 -12.09 -10.42
CA ALA A 93 -9.12 -12.76 -10.13
C ALA A 93 -7.96 -11.84 -10.51
N PRO A 94 -6.85 -11.85 -9.77
CA PRO A 94 -5.67 -11.13 -10.22
C PRO A 94 -5.16 -11.75 -11.54
N THR A 95 -4.80 -10.89 -12.48
CA THR A 95 -4.11 -11.26 -13.72
C THR A 95 -2.63 -11.51 -13.44
N GLU A 96 -2.11 -10.80 -12.45
CA GLU A 96 -0.74 -10.93 -11.98
C GLU A 96 -0.68 -10.71 -10.47
N THR A 97 0.11 -11.55 -9.77
CA THR A 97 0.44 -11.39 -8.35
C THR A 97 1.96 -11.23 -8.21
N ILE A 98 2.38 -10.03 -7.84
CA ILE A 98 3.79 -9.66 -7.68
C ILE A 98 4.12 -9.71 -6.20
N VAL A 99 5.04 -10.56 -5.80
CA VAL A 99 5.56 -10.61 -4.43
C VAL A 99 6.80 -9.73 -4.33
N HIS A 100 6.79 -8.79 -3.39
CA HIS A 100 7.93 -7.91 -3.17
C HIS A 100 9.01 -8.64 -2.39
N LEU A 101 10.17 -8.81 -2.99
CA LEU A 101 11.30 -9.48 -2.34
C LEU A 101 11.99 -8.58 -1.32
N ARG A 102 12.07 -7.29 -1.60
CA ARG A 102 12.74 -6.31 -0.76
C ARG A 102 12.34 -4.89 -1.11
N SER A 103 12.14 -4.07 -0.08
CA SER A 103 12.04 -2.61 -0.20
C SER A 103 13.39 -1.97 0.14
N HIS A 104 13.94 -1.17 -0.77
CA HIS A 104 15.19 -0.42 -0.54
C HIS A 104 14.93 1.00 -0.06
N LYS A 105 13.75 1.54 -0.36
CA LYS A 105 13.34 2.91 -0.02
C LYS A 105 11.84 2.95 0.21
N SER A 106 11.41 3.66 1.25
CA SER A 106 9.99 3.94 1.51
C SER A 106 9.83 5.41 1.92
N MET A 107 8.95 6.14 1.23
CA MET A 107 8.63 7.55 1.53
C MET A 107 9.86 8.46 1.70
N GLY A 108 10.90 8.22 0.91
CA GLY A 108 12.17 8.95 0.99
C GLY A 108 13.23 8.31 1.90
N TRP A 109 12.86 7.50 2.85
CA TRP A 109 13.79 6.83 3.76
C TRP A 109 14.43 5.61 3.11
N MET A 110 15.77 5.53 3.21
CA MET A 110 16.52 4.34 2.81
C MET A 110 16.35 3.25 3.87
N LEU A 111 16.18 2.01 3.41
CA LEU A 111 15.93 0.86 4.28
C LEU A 111 17.09 -0.14 4.22
N ASP A 112 17.40 -0.76 5.36
CA ASP A 112 18.33 -1.88 5.46
C ASP A 112 17.69 -3.21 4.96
N ARG A 113 18.42 -4.33 5.11
CA ARG A 113 17.92 -5.66 4.72
C ARG A 113 16.68 -6.11 5.50
N ALA A 114 16.53 -5.66 6.72
CA ALA A 114 15.41 -6.01 7.59
C ALA A 114 14.20 -5.05 7.40
N GLY A 115 14.30 -4.08 6.47
CA GLY A 115 13.29 -3.06 6.24
C GLY A 115 13.24 -1.97 7.31
N ARG A 116 14.31 -1.81 8.09
CA ARG A 116 14.45 -0.76 9.09
C ARG A 116 15.04 0.49 8.45
N CYS A 117 14.63 1.65 8.94
CA CYS A 117 15.16 2.93 8.49
C CYS A 117 16.66 3.05 8.85
N THR A 118 17.50 3.39 7.86
CA THR A 118 18.95 3.60 8.06
C THR A 118 19.29 4.99 8.61
N GLY A 119 18.31 5.89 8.74
CA GLY A 119 18.52 7.29 9.07
C GLY A 119 18.78 8.19 7.85
N ASN A 120 19.01 7.63 6.66
CA ASN A 120 19.24 8.39 5.43
C ASN A 120 17.90 8.74 4.77
N LEU A 121 17.62 10.03 4.61
CA LEU A 121 16.45 10.56 3.92
C LEU A 121 16.87 11.17 2.58
N VAL A 122 16.26 10.71 1.50
CA VAL A 122 16.39 11.28 0.15
C VAL A 122 15.09 11.93 -0.23
N CYS A 123 14.99 13.23 0.02
CA CYS A 123 13.81 14.04 -0.31
C CYS A 123 13.73 14.34 -1.80
N PRO A 124 12.51 14.52 -2.36
CA PRO A 124 12.35 15.15 -3.67
C PRO A 124 12.92 16.57 -3.67
N PRO A 125 13.42 17.08 -4.81
CA PRO A 125 13.99 18.42 -4.92
C PRO A 125 13.09 19.54 -4.39
N LEU A 126 11.77 19.43 -4.61
CA LEU A 126 10.77 20.40 -4.18
C LEU A 126 10.68 20.59 -2.65
N LEU A 127 11.17 19.63 -1.87
CA LEU A 127 11.20 19.75 -0.41
C LEU A 127 12.53 20.31 0.13
N LYS A 128 13.58 20.39 -0.71
CA LYS A 128 14.86 20.95 -0.32
C LYS A 128 14.86 22.47 -0.29
N GLU A 129 14.08 23.11 -1.16
CA GLU A 129 13.99 24.58 -1.24
C GLU A 129 13.17 25.22 -0.10
N SER A 130 12.34 24.42 0.59
CA SER A 130 11.50 24.95 1.69
C SER A 130 12.10 24.77 3.09
N VAL A 131 13.29 24.15 3.23
CA VAL A 131 13.96 23.92 4.51
C VAL A 131 15.11 24.92 4.76
N GLU A 132 15.56 25.67 3.74
CA GLU A 132 16.60 26.69 3.85
C GLU A 132 16.08 28.14 3.96
N ALA A 133 14.76 28.30 4.22
CA ALA A 133 14.14 29.61 4.40
C ALA A 133 13.77 29.88 5.87
#